data_83159ef0738d8552a89394e50113cdd9
#
_entry.id   83159ef0738d8552a89394e50113cdd9
#
_cell.length_a   1.000
_cell.length_b   1.000
_cell.length_c   1.000
_cell.angle_alpha   90.00
_cell.angle_beta   90.00
_cell.angle_gamma   90.00
#
_symmetry.space_group_name_H-M   'P 1'
#
loop_
_entity.id
_entity.type
_entity.pdbx_description
1 polymer ?
#
loop_
_entity_poly.entity_id
_entity_poly.type
_entity_poly.pdbx_seq_one_letter_code
_entity_poly.pdbx_strand_id
1 'polypeptide(L)'
;MRCPVCRAENTADATCRRCRADLSLLVTLEQARRHALAQAAGAAASGDGMRTLQYAEAAHRLRRDHETWRWLAVGGLLVRDFELALACWGQARSE
;
A
#
# COMPACT_ATOMS: atom_id res chain seq x y z
N MET A 1 -6.55 11.08 6.41
CA MET A 1 -7.10 9.79 6.84
C MET A 1 -8.54 9.96 7.30
N ARG A 2 -9.41 9.07 6.90
CA ARG A 2 -10.82 9.13 7.29
C ARG A 2 -11.08 8.32 8.56
N CYS A 3 -11.77 8.90 9.52
CA CYS A 3 -12.15 8.21 10.75
C CYS A 3 -13.18 7.11 10.46
N PRO A 4 -12.95 5.84 10.87
CA PRO A 4 -13.91 4.76 10.64
C PRO A 4 -15.16 4.86 11.50
N VAL A 5 -15.14 5.66 12.57
CA VAL A 5 -16.27 5.82 13.48
C VAL A 5 -17.26 6.86 12.97
N CYS A 6 -16.79 8.04 12.60
CA CYS A 6 -17.65 9.15 12.17
C CYS A 6 -17.45 9.58 10.71
N ARG A 7 -16.51 8.95 9.99
CA ARG A 7 -16.17 9.24 8.59
C ARG A 7 -15.67 10.66 8.33
N ALA A 8 -15.30 11.39 9.38
CA ALA A 8 -14.66 12.69 9.20
C ALA A 8 -13.22 12.53 8.69
N GLU A 9 -12.80 13.40 7.80
CA GLU A 9 -11.43 13.42 7.36
C GLU A 9 -10.52 14.01 8.44
N ASN A 10 -9.42 13.32 8.71
CA ASN A 10 -8.42 13.74 9.68
C ASN A 10 -7.05 13.78 9.02
N THR A 11 -6.19 14.64 9.54
CA THR A 11 -4.77 14.58 9.27
C THR A 11 -4.16 13.38 10.00
N ALA A 12 -2.85 13.22 10.02
CA ALA A 12 -2.20 12.08 10.68
C ALA A 12 -2.22 12.14 12.22
N ASP A 13 -3.30 12.64 12.80
CA ASP A 13 -3.49 12.70 14.25
C ASP A 13 -3.97 11.36 14.80
N ALA A 14 -3.52 11.00 15.99
CA ALA A 14 -3.90 9.75 16.64
C ALA A 14 -5.34 9.76 17.16
N THR A 15 -5.95 10.94 17.30
CA THR A 15 -7.31 11.11 17.79
C THR A 15 -8.15 11.86 16.76
N CYS A 16 -9.34 11.35 16.48
CA CYS A 16 -10.28 12.02 15.58
C CYS A 16 -10.79 13.31 16.20
N ARG A 17 -10.73 14.42 15.45
CA ARG A 17 -11.20 15.73 15.92
C ARG A 17 -12.69 15.76 16.19
N ARG A 18 -13.47 15.00 15.44
CA ARG A 18 -14.93 15.04 15.49
C ARG A 18 -15.50 14.13 16.56
N CYS A 19 -15.10 12.85 16.56
CA CYS A 19 -15.62 11.86 17.49
C CYS A 19 -14.66 11.51 18.63
N ARG A 20 -13.43 12.04 18.58
CA ARG A 20 -12.34 11.79 19.54
C ARG A 20 -11.97 10.32 19.67
N ALA A 21 -12.25 9.49 18.66
CA ALA A 21 -11.81 8.11 18.63
C ALA A 21 -10.28 8.05 18.56
N ASP A 22 -9.70 7.05 19.25
CA ASP A 22 -8.27 6.81 19.21
C ASP A 22 -7.92 6.15 17.88
N LEU A 23 -7.16 6.85 17.03
CA LEU A 23 -6.74 6.40 15.72
C LEU A 23 -5.26 5.98 15.68
N SER A 24 -4.60 5.84 16.84
CA SER A 24 -3.16 5.56 16.90
C SER A 24 -2.79 4.29 16.12
N LEU A 25 -3.58 3.22 16.23
CA LEU A 25 -3.35 1.99 15.47
C LEU A 25 -3.45 2.22 13.96
N LEU A 26 -4.47 2.95 13.51
CA LEU A 26 -4.65 3.26 12.09
C LEU A 26 -3.52 4.12 11.54
N VAL A 27 -3.05 5.09 12.30
CA VAL A 27 -1.91 5.93 11.93
C VAL A 27 -0.64 5.06 11.79
N THR A 28 -0.40 4.17 12.74
CA THR A 28 0.75 3.25 12.70
C THR A 28 0.70 2.34 11.48
N LEU A 29 -0.46 1.75 11.19
CA LEU A 29 -0.64 0.88 10.02
C LEU A 29 -0.43 1.64 8.70
N GLU A 30 -0.95 2.86 8.59
CA GLU A 30 -0.77 3.68 7.40
C GLU A 30 0.69 4.09 7.20
N GLN A 31 1.40 4.41 8.26
CA GLN A 31 2.83 4.71 8.20
C GLN A 31 3.64 3.49 7.76
N ALA A 32 3.31 2.31 8.30
CA ALA A 32 3.97 1.06 7.91
C ALA A 32 3.72 0.75 6.42
N ARG A 33 2.50 0.95 5.94
CA ARG A 33 2.15 0.77 4.53
C ARG A 33 2.94 1.73 3.63
N ARG A 34 2.97 3.01 3.96
CA ARG A 34 3.73 4.02 3.20
C ARG A 34 5.22 3.72 3.18
N HIS A 35 5.76 3.25 4.29
CA HIS A 35 7.16 2.85 4.37
C HIS A 35 7.43 1.67 3.44
N ALA A 36 6.58 0.64 3.46
CA ALA A 36 6.72 -0.52 2.57
C ALA A 36 6.65 -0.12 1.09
N LEU A 37 5.71 0.77 0.72
CA LEU A 37 5.58 1.26 -0.64
C LEU A 37 6.80 2.09 -1.08
N ALA A 38 7.36 2.89 -0.18
CA ALA A 38 8.59 3.64 -0.46
C ALA A 38 9.78 2.70 -0.69
N GLN A 39 9.88 1.63 0.08
CA GLN A 39 10.89 0.59 -0.12
C GLN A 39 10.69 -0.12 -1.47
N ALA A 40 9.46 -0.43 -1.83
CA ALA A 40 9.14 -1.02 -3.12
C ALA A 40 9.56 -0.11 -4.27
N ALA A 41 9.29 1.19 -4.17
CA ALA A 41 9.69 2.17 -5.17
C ALA A 41 11.21 2.25 -5.31
N GLY A 42 11.96 2.25 -4.20
CA GLY A 42 13.41 2.23 -4.20
C GLY A 42 13.98 0.97 -4.84
N ALA A 43 13.42 -0.19 -4.51
CA ALA A 43 13.83 -1.47 -5.10
C ALA A 43 13.54 -1.50 -6.60
N ALA A 44 12.39 -0.99 -7.05
CA ALA A 44 12.04 -0.90 -8.46
C ALA A 44 13.02 0.02 -9.22
N ALA A 45 13.39 1.16 -8.62
CA ALA A 45 14.33 2.09 -9.23
C ALA A 45 15.71 1.46 -9.42
N SER A 46 16.12 0.54 -8.54
CA SER A 46 17.39 -0.19 -8.66
C SER A 46 17.28 -1.45 -9.53
N GLY A 47 16.09 -1.77 -10.04
CA GLY A 47 15.85 -2.96 -10.85
C GLY A 47 15.72 -4.27 -10.06
N ASP A 48 15.55 -4.21 -8.74
CA ASP A 48 15.43 -5.37 -7.88
C ASP A 48 13.95 -5.80 -7.78
N GLY A 49 13.52 -6.66 -8.69
CA GLY A 49 12.15 -7.12 -8.77
C GLY A 49 11.74 -7.96 -7.56
N MET A 50 12.64 -8.80 -7.03
CA MET A 50 12.34 -9.63 -5.86
C MET A 50 12.03 -8.78 -4.63
N ARG A 51 12.85 -7.77 -4.36
CA ARG A 51 12.59 -6.85 -3.25
C ARG A 51 11.35 -6.02 -3.48
N THR A 52 11.12 -5.57 -4.71
CA THR A 52 9.91 -4.84 -5.08
C THR A 52 8.67 -5.65 -4.73
N LEU A 53 8.65 -6.95 -5.09
CA LEU A 53 7.54 -7.85 -4.73
C LEU A 53 7.40 -8.03 -3.23
N GLN A 54 8.50 -8.22 -2.51
CA GLN A 54 8.47 -8.41 -1.06
C GLN A 54 7.85 -7.22 -0.35
N TYR A 55 8.27 -6.01 -0.70
CA TYR A 55 7.75 -4.79 -0.08
C TYR A 55 6.32 -4.49 -0.51
N ALA A 56 5.98 -4.75 -1.78
CA ALA A 56 4.62 -4.59 -2.27
C ALA A 56 3.66 -5.56 -1.57
N GLU A 57 4.06 -6.81 -1.38
CA GLU A 57 3.28 -7.80 -0.63
C GLU A 57 3.10 -7.39 0.83
N ALA A 58 4.14 -6.84 1.47
CA ALA A 58 4.04 -6.35 2.84
C ALA A 58 3.00 -5.22 2.96
N ALA A 59 3.03 -4.27 2.03
CA ALA A 59 2.04 -3.19 1.99
C ALA A 59 0.63 -3.73 1.71
N HIS A 60 0.51 -4.70 0.81
CA HIS A 60 -0.76 -5.31 0.43
C HIS A 60 -1.42 -6.08 1.58
N ARG A 61 -0.63 -6.69 2.45
CA ARG A 61 -1.15 -7.35 3.66
C ARG A 61 -1.74 -6.35 4.65
N LEU A 62 -1.21 -5.13 4.69
CA LEU A 62 -1.70 -4.07 5.57
C LEU A 62 -3.00 -3.47 5.02
N ARG A 63 -3.05 -3.23 3.72
CA ARG A 63 -4.23 -2.68 3.06
C ARG A 63 -4.16 -2.96 1.56
N ARG A 64 -5.17 -3.62 1.04
CA ARG A 64 -5.32 -3.86 -0.41
C ARG A 64 -5.93 -2.63 -1.07
N ASP A 65 -5.24 -2.08 -2.04
CA ASP A 65 -5.76 -0.99 -2.87
C ASP A 65 -5.10 -1.02 -4.25
N HIS A 66 -5.52 -0.11 -5.14
CA HIS A 66 -4.99 -0.06 -6.50
C HIS A 66 -3.47 0.21 -6.51
N GLU A 67 -2.96 0.94 -5.54
CA GLU A 67 -1.54 1.26 -5.45
C GLU A 67 -0.70 0.02 -5.12
N THR A 68 -1.13 -0.80 -4.17
CA THR A 68 -0.43 -2.06 -3.85
C THR A 68 -0.50 -3.04 -5.01
N TRP A 69 -1.62 -3.14 -5.71
CA TRP A 69 -1.74 -3.96 -6.91
C TRP A 69 -0.79 -3.49 -8.02
N ARG A 70 -0.66 -2.17 -8.20
CA ARG A 70 0.27 -1.60 -9.18
C ARG A 70 1.72 -1.97 -8.89
N TRP A 71 2.15 -1.87 -7.63
CA TRP A 71 3.51 -2.23 -7.25
C TRP A 71 3.77 -3.74 -7.37
N LEU A 72 2.78 -4.57 -7.09
CA LEU A 72 2.87 -6.01 -7.36
C LEU A 72 3.05 -6.28 -8.85
N ALA A 73 2.32 -5.56 -9.71
CA ALA A 73 2.46 -5.67 -11.15
C ALA A 73 3.87 -5.25 -11.61
N VAL A 74 4.38 -4.14 -11.08
CA VAL A 74 5.74 -3.67 -11.39
C VAL A 74 6.78 -4.72 -10.97
N GLY A 75 6.66 -5.28 -9.77
CA GLY A 75 7.55 -6.34 -9.31
C GLY A 75 7.48 -7.59 -10.19
N GLY A 76 6.27 -7.98 -10.60
CA GLY A 76 6.06 -9.08 -11.52
C GLY A 76 6.75 -8.87 -12.87
N LEU A 77 6.67 -7.65 -13.43
CA LEU A 77 7.38 -7.31 -14.67
C LEU A 77 8.89 -7.38 -14.51
N LEU A 78 9.41 -6.90 -13.38
CA LEU A 78 10.85 -6.90 -13.13
C LEU A 78 11.43 -8.30 -12.96
N VAL A 79 10.67 -9.24 -12.40
CA VAL A 79 11.08 -10.66 -12.29
C VAL A 79 10.65 -11.47 -13.49
N ARG A 80 10.03 -10.86 -14.49
CA ARG A 80 9.51 -11.49 -15.72
C ARG A 80 8.40 -12.51 -15.47
N ASP A 81 7.65 -12.35 -14.41
CA ASP A 81 6.43 -13.12 -14.17
C ASP A 81 5.25 -12.35 -14.77
N PHE A 82 5.06 -12.51 -16.08
CA PHE A 82 4.06 -11.74 -16.82
C PHE A 82 2.63 -12.12 -16.47
N GLU A 83 2.39 -13.37 -16.06
CA GLU A 83 1.05 -13.79 -15.61
C GLU A 83 0.67 -13.07 -14.33
N LEU A 84 1.57 -13.02 -13.36
CA LEU A 84 1.39 -12.28 -12.13
C LEU A 84 1.18 -10.78 -12.42
N ALA A 85 2.02 -10.20 -13.27
CA ALA A 85 1.93 -8.79 -13.62
C ALA A 85 0.60 -8.45 -14.26
N LEU A 86 0.11 -9.26 -15.20
CA LEU A 86 -1.18 -9.05 -15.84
C LEU A 86 -2.35 -9.18 -14.87
N ALA A 87 -2.31 -10.18 -13.99
CA ALA A 87 -3.36 -10.39 -12.98
C ALA A 87 -3.42 -9.19 -12.02
N CYS A 88 -2.27 -8.74 -11.51
CA CYS A 88 -2.22 -7.60 -10.59
C CYS A 88 -2.61 -6.30 -11.28
N TRP A 89 -2.19 -6.09 -12.53
CA TRP A 89 -2.57 -4.92 -13.32
C TRP A 89 -4.08 -4.86 -13.56
N GLY A 90 -4.69 -6.02 -13.87
CA GLY A 90 -6.13 -6.12 -14.02
C GLY A 90 -6.88 -5.72 -12.75
N GLN A 91 -6.40 -6.13 -11.58
CA GLN A 91 -6.98 -5.74 -10.29
C GLN A 91 -6.81 -4.25 -10.02
N ALA A 92 -5.65 -3.69 -10.33
CA ALA A 92 -5.41 -2.25 -10.16
C ALA A 92 -6.36 -1.40 -11.01
N ARG A 93 -6.68 -1.87 -12.21
CA ARG A 93 -7.63 -1.18 -13.10
C ARG A 93 -9.08 -1.30 -12.67
N SER A 94 -9.41 -2.35 -11.93
CA SER A 94 -10.79 -2.63 -11.48
C SER A 94 -11.21 -1.79 -10.29
N GLU A 95 -10.26 -1.20 -9.58
CA GLU A 95 -10.52 -0.42 -8.36
C GLU A 95 -10.52 1.12 -8.60
#